data_5448cbebfd199257608a8b07061a90c5
#
_entry.id   5448cbebfd199257608a8b07061a90c5
#
_cell.length_a   1.000
_cell.length_b   1.000
_cell.length_c   1.000
_cell.angle_alpha   90.00
_cell.angle_beta   90.00
_cell.angle_gamma   90.00
#
_symmetry.space_group_name_H-M   'P 1'
#
loop_
_entity.id
_entity.type
_entity.pdbx_description
1 polymer ?
#
loop_
_entity_poly.entity_id
_entity_poly.type
_entity_poly.pdbx_seq_one_letter_code
_entity_poly.pdbx_strand_id
1 'polypeptide(L)'
;MIQVPLETPVSTVDAAVLVAGADVLVVSCRGSGYPMGRNGVAAAGEVEVTQWRNSGPLPRRRGRSVPTYATLASLGVAQELIAERAFLVDGVRWRGLLAPLLLSYEWVDAAAARRGRELVAGREMERGMSVADFLAVLPPLPDPRRDAHERVAEVRAVYGRMLADVAYRIENAALFDSGVETTRRLETALAMWSDVIPTTPDDEVLRRAAMVDLTFDTARAHAETVGLAHLPEQARDRARRAASAARLARAAATEAERAAAQEQVVRILRSLALHYLPDPDRLPRAISRSPASPRPGA
;
A
#
# COMPACT_ATOMS: atom_id res chain seq x y z
N MET A 1 -13.39 -13.33 2.10
CA MET A 1 -12.02 -13.86 2.22
C MET A 1 -11.22 -12.85 3.02
N ILE A 2 -10.69 -13.25 4.15
CA ILE A 2 -9.95 -12.39 5.08
C ILE A 2 -8.57 -12.99 5.28
N GLN A 3 -7.51 -12.23 4.96
CA GLN A 3 -6.16 -12.64 5.32
C GLN A 3 -5.95 -12.42 6.82
N VAL A 4 -5.36 -13.43 7.48
CA VAL A 4 -5.09 -13.41 8.92
C VAL A 4 -3.61 -13.71 9.19
N PRO A 5 -3.09 -13.28 10.35
CA PRO A 5 -1.75 -13.66 10.80
C PRO A 5 -1.60 -15.18 10.91
N LEU A 6 -0.43 -15.71 10.60
CA LEU A 6 -0.12 -17.13 10.73
C LEU A 6 -0.10 -17.61 12.19
N GLU A 7 0.05 -16.70 13.13
CA GLU A 7 0.00 -16.92 14.57
C GLU A 7 -1.43 -17.08 15.12
N THR A 8 -2.44 -16.91 14.26
CA THR A 8 -3.85 -17.05 14.65
C THR A 8 -4.10 -18.43 15.25
N PRO A 9 -4.68 -18.51 16.48
CA PRO A 9 -4.97 -19.80 17.12
C PRO A 9 -6.05 -20.56 16.34
N VAL A 10 -5.84 -21.87 16.17
CA VAL A 10 -6.79 -22.75 15.44
C VAL A 10 -8.17 -22.83 16.10
N SER A 11 -8.24 -22.58 17.42
CA SER A 11 -9.49 -22.56 18.19
C SER A 11 -10.44 -21.42 17.80
N THR A 12 -9.93 -20.40 17.13
CA THR A 12 -10.71 -19.22 16.70
C THR A 12 -11.11 -19.28 15.23
N VAL A 13 -10.83 -20.38 14.54
CA VAL A 13 -10.97 -20.53 13.08
C VAL A 13 -11.84 -21.72 12.77
N ASP A 14 -12.91 -21.52 11.98
CA ASP A 14 -13.74 -22.61 11.48
C ASP A 14 -13.10 -23.30 10.26
N ALA A 15 -12.58 -22.51 9.33
CA ALA A 15 -11.81 -23.02 8.20
C ALA A 15 -10.81 -21.98 7.70
N ALA A 16 -9.66 -22.46 7.21
CA ALA A 16 -8.62 -21.62 6.65
C ALA A 16 -7.91 -22.28 5.47
N VAL A 17 -7.29 -21.45 4.63
CA VAL A 17 -6.39 -21.86 3.55
C VAL A 17 -5.01 -21.27 3.83
N LEU A 18 -4.02 -22.14 3.98
CA LEU A 18 -2.62 -21.78 4.12
C LEU A 18 -1.95 -21.92 2.76
N VAL A 19 -1.21 -20.91 2.34
CA VAL A 19 -0.58 -20.82 1.01
C VAL A 19 0.92 -20.66 1.17
N ALA A 20 1.67 -21.45 0.39
CA ALA A 20 3.12 -21.38 0.24
C ALA A 20 3.45 -21.50 -1.25
N GLY A 21 3.64 -20.38 -1.95
CA GLY A 21 3.79 -20.37 -3.40
C GLY A 21 2.58 -21.02 -4.12
N ALA A 22 2.82 -22.14 -4.80
CA ALA A 22 1.78 -22.95 -5.46
C ALA A 22 1.17 -24.05 -4.55
N ASP A 23 1.79 -24.32 -3.40
CA ASP A 23 1.32 -25.32 -2.45
C ASP A 23 0.25 -24.74 -1.51
N VAL A 24 -0.76 -25.54 -1.25
CA VAL A 24 -1.90 -25.14 -0.42
C VAL A 24 -2.24 -26.23 0.59
N LEU A 25 -2.46 -25.80 1.83
CA LEU A 25 -3.05 -26.61 2.87
C LEU A 25 -4.39 -25.99 3.27
N VAL A 26 -5.46 -26.72 2.99
CA VAL A 26 -6.81 -26.35 3.43
C VAL A 26 -7.06 -27.01 4.79
N VAL A 27 -7.56 -26.22 5.73
CA VAL A 27 -7.81 -26.63 7.11
C VAL A 27 -9.27 -26.37 7.44
N SER A 28 -9.95 -27.34 8.03
CA SER A 28 -11.25 -27.17 8.67
C SER A 28 -11.10 -27.56 10.14
N CYS A 29 -11.40 -26.61 11.01
CA CYS A 29 -11.39 -26.77 12.44
C CYS A 29 -12.83 -27.00 12.93
N ARG A 30 -13.05 -28.05 13.67
CA ARG A 30 -14.30 -28.21 14.41
C ARG A 30 -14.03 -27.84 15.86
N GLY A 31 -14.59 -26.73 16.27
CA GLY A 31 -14.53 -26.31 17.66
C GLY A 31 -15.06 -27.41 18.57
N SER A 32 -14.56 -27.43 19.79
CA SER A 32 -15.01 -28.33 20.85
C SER A 32 -16.42 -27.98 21.37
N GLY A 33 -17.37 -27.87 20.46
CA GLY A 33 -18.78 -27.97 20.79
C GLY A 33 -19.08 -29.43 21.02
N TYR A 34 -18.90 -29.94 22.24
CA TYR A 34 -19.29 -31.27 22.73
C TYR A 34 -19.28 -32.37 21.66
N PRO A 35 -18.20 -33.13 21.51
CA PRO A 35 -18.27 -34.30 20.69
C PRO A 35 -19.19 -35.32 21.37
N MET A 36 -20.33 -35.57 20.78
CA MET A 36 -21.06 -36.82 21.04
C MET A 36 -20.28 -37.97 20.39
N GLY A 37 -19.12 -38.28 20.89
CA GLY A 37 -18.41 -39.52 20.66
C GLY A 37 -18.93 -40.59 21.57
N ARG A 38 -19.02 -41.81 21.11
CA ARG A 38 -19.51 -42.98 21.85
C ARG A 38 -18.91 -43.24 23.24
N ASN A 39 -17.88 -42.52 23.64
CA ASN A 39 -17.20 -42.65 24.92
C ASN A 39 -16.99 -41.33 25.67
N GLY A 40 -17.74 -40.26 25.38
CA GLY A 40 -18.16 -39.24 26.32
C GLY A 40 -17.12 -38.34 26.95
N VAL A 41 -15.88 -38.28 26.54
CA VAL A 41 -14.88 -37.32 27.09
C VAL A 41 -14.12 -36.66 25.95
N ALA A 42 -14.55 -35.46 25.58
CA ALA A 42 -13.65 -34.57 24.87
C ALA A 42 -12.56 -34.12 25.84
N ALA A 43 -11.31 -34.35 25.51
CA ALA A 43 -10.21 -33.75 26.27
C ALA A 43 -10.37 -32.23 26.22
N ALA A 44 -10.57 -31.60 27.38
CA ALA A 44 -10.69 -30.16 27.46
C ALA A 44 -9.39 -29.54 26.92
N GLY A 45 -9.50 -28.69 25.88
CA GLY A 45 -8.36 -27.99 25.31
C GLY A 45 -7.84 -28.51 23.96
N GLU A 46 -8.59 -29.37 23.25
CA GLU A 46 -8.24 -29.82 21.91
C GLU A 46 -9.27 -29.39 20.86
N VAL A 47 -8.79 -29.17 19.64
CA VAL A 47 -9.58 -28.88 18.44
C VAL A 47 -9.37 -30.00 17.43
N GLU A 48 -10.46 -30.55 16.88
CA GLU A 48 -10.38 -31.50 15.80
C GLU A 48 -10.12 -30.77 14.48
N VAL A 49 -8.99 -31.07 13.84
CA VAL A 49 -8.58 -30.44 12.58
C VAL A 49 -8.55 -31.46 11.48
N THR A 50 -9.28 -31.18 10.42
CA THR A 50 -9.19 -31.92 9.16
C THR A 50 -8.41 -31.08 8.15
N GLN A 51 -7.40 -31.68 7.55
CA GLN A 51 -6.46 -31.02 6.65
C GLN A 51 -6.49 -31.70 5.26
N TRP A 52 -6.37 -30.90 4.21
CA TRP A 52 -6.22 -31.34 2.83
C TRP A 52 -5.04 -30.64 2.20
N ARG A 53 -3.99 -31.38 1.86
CA ARG A 53 -2.84 -30.85 1.14
C ARG A 53 -3.04 -31.04 -0.36
N ASN A 54 -2.90 -29.98 -1.15
CA ASN A 54 -2.94 -30.00 -2.61
C ASN A 54 -1.51 -30.15 -3.17
N SER A 55 -0.90 -31.33 -2.93
CA SER A 55 0.44 -31.67 -3.44
C SER A 55 0.32 -32.87 -4.39
N GLY A 56 -0.29 -32.63 -5.57
CA GLY A 56 -0.47 -33.69 -6.57
C GLY A 56 -1.92 -33.76 -7.11
N PRO A 57 -2.24 -34.77 -7.94
CA PRO A 57 -3.53 -34.86 -8.62
C PRO A 57 -4.72 -35.10 -7.68
N LEU A 58 -4.48 -35.54 -6.46
CA LEU A 58 -5.53 -35.81 -5.47
C LEU A 58 -5.17 -35.18 -4.12
N PRO A 59 -6.10 -34.43 -3.50
CA PRO A 59 -5.85 -33.84 -2.18
C PRO A 59 -5.72 -34.95 -1.12
N ARG A 60 -4.65 -34.93 -0.35
CA ARG A 60 -4.48 -35.88 0.76
C ARG A 60 -5.19 -35.35 2.00
N ARG A 61 -6.18 -36.10 2.47
CA ARG A 61 -6.93 -35.79 3.70
C ARG A 61 -6.24 -36.40 4.92
N ARG A 62 -6.10 -35.61 5.99
CA ARG A 62 -5.64 -36.05 7.29
C ARG A 62 -6.47 -35.39 8.39
N GLY A 63 -6.99 -36.18 9.34
CA GLY A 63 -7.64 -35.68 10.55
C GLY A 63 -6.74 -35.89 11.75
N ARG A 64 -6.71 -34.93 12.68
CA ARG A 64 -6.01 -35.04 13.96
C ARG A 64 -6.59 -34.05 14.99
N SER A 65 -6.41 -34.38 16.27
CA SER A 65 -6.60 -33.41 17.35
C SER A 65 -5.34 -32.58 17.56
N VAL A 66 -5.51 -31.31 17.84
CA VAL A 66 -4.43 -30.36 18.18
C VAL A 66 -4.83 -29.52 19.38
N PRO A 67 -3.89 -29.04 20.20
CA PRO A 67 -4.18 -28.14 21.31
C PRO A 67 -4.88 -26.85 20.81
N THR A 68 -5.75 -26.27 21.63
CA THR A 68 -6.47 -25.02 21.33
C THR A 68 -5.54 -23.84 21.07
N TYR A 69 -4.33 -23.84 21.63
CA TYR A 69 -3.31 -22.82 21.41
C TYR A 69 -2.44 -23.06 20.17
N ALA A 70 -2.60 -24.19 19.46
CA ALA A 70 -1.91 -24.41 18.20
C ALA A 70 -2.25 -23.28 17.21
N THR A 71 -1.27 -22.83 16.43
CA THR A 71 -1.44 -21.76 15.44
C THR A 71 -1.56 -22.33 14.02
N LEU A 72 -2.06 -21.50 13.09
CA LEU A 72 -2.11 -21.87 11.68
C LEU A 72 -0.70 -22.19 11.14
N ALA A 73 0.33 -21.42 11.54
CA ALA A 73 1.72 -21.71 11.19
C ALA A 73 2.13 -23.12 11.64
N SER A 74 1.81 -23.51 12.88
CA SER A 74 2.18 -24.85 13.42
C SER A 74 1.50 -25.98 12.68
N LEU A 75 0.29 -25.76 12.17
CA LEU A 75 -0.41 -26.73 11.31
C LEU A 75 0.30 -26.90 9.95
N GLY A 76 0.78 -25.81 9.35
CA GLY A 76 1.58 -25.84 8.14
C GLY A 76 2.87 -26.64 8.32
N VAL A 77 3.66 -26.28 9.31
CA VAL A 77 4.94 -26.95 9.62
C VAL A 77 4.75 -28.44 9.85
N ALA A 78 3.70 -28.85 10.56
CA ALA A 78 3.39 -30.25 10.81
C ALA A 78 2.97 -31.04 9.54
N GLN A 79 2.79 -30.36 8.41
CA GLN A 79 2.55 -30.92 7.08
C GLN A 79 3.68 -30.58 6.10
N GLU A 80 4.85 -30.19 6.60
CA GLU A 80 6.00 -29.78 5.77
C GLU A 80 5.68 -28.62 4.82
N LEU A 81 4.75 -27.74 5.21
CA LEU A 81 4.37 -26.54 4.49
C LEU A 81 4.76 -25.32 5.32
N ILE A 82 5.74 -24.54 4.85
CA ILE A 82 6.08 -23.25 5.43
C ILE A 82 5.14 -22.23 4.80
N ALA A 83 4.00 -21.99 5.46
CA ALA A 83 2.99 -21.07 4.94
C ALA A 83 3.51 -19.62 4.92
N GLU A 84 3.23 -18.90 3.85
CA GLU A 84 3.54 -17.49 3.68
C GLU A 84 2.30 -16.63 4.00
N ARG A 85 1.11 -17.17 3.77
CA ARG A 85 -0.18 -16.48 4.00
C ARG A 85 -1.22 -17.46 4.51
N ALA A 86 -2.16 -16.92 5.30
CA ALA A 86 -3.35 -17.64 5.74
C ALA A 86 -4.61 -16.82 5.42
N PHE A 87 -5.66 -17.49 4.96
CA PHE A 87 -6.95 -16.88 4.65
C PHE A 87 -8.07 -17.62 5.33
N LEU A 88 -8.98 -16.89 5.99
CA LEU A 88 -10.21 -17.48 6.50
C LEU A 88 -11.18 -17.75 5.36
N VAL A 89 -11.87 -18.89 5.44
CA VAL A 89 -12.95 -19.30 4.55
C VAL A 89 -14.14 -19.74 5.38
N ASP A 90 -15.36 -19.59 4.86
CA ASP A 90 -16.60 -19.92 5.59
C ASP A 90 -16.84 -21.41 5.72
N GLY A 91 -16.22 -22.20 4.81
CA GLY A 91 -16.37 -23.65 4.86
C GLY A 91 -15.57 -24.36 3.78
N VAL A 92 -15.45 -25.68 3.98
CA VAL A 92 -14.75 -26.58 3.07
C VAL A 92 -15.67 -27.76 2.76
N ARG A 93 -15.94 -27.99 1.49
CA ARG A 93 -16.70 -29.14 1.02
C ARG A 93 -15.83 -30.06 0.19
N TRP A 94 -15.80 -31.33 0.54
CA TRP A 94 -15.12 -32.39 -0.22
C TRP A 94 -16.15 -33.42 -0.73
N ARG A 95 -16.18 -33.57 -2.02
CA ARG A 95 -17.18 -34.47 -2.68
C ARG A 95 -16.68 -35.89 -2.97
N GLY A 96 -15.49 -36.24 -2.51
CA GLY A 96 -14.91 -37.59 -2.70
C GLY A 96 -13.55 -37.57 -3.37
N LEU A 97 -12.99 -38.76 -3.63
CA LEU A 97 -11.63 -38.98 -4.08
C LEU A 97 -11.25 -38.29 -5.41
N LEU A 98 -12.24 -38.11 -6.31
CA LEU A 98 -12.01 -37.56 -7.65
C LEU A 98 -12.66 -36.16 -7.85
N ALA A 99 -13.24 -35.58 -6.79
CA ALA A 99 -13.90 -34.30 -6.88
C ALA A 99 -13.00 -33.16 -6.32
N PRO A 100 -13.04 -31.96 -6.91
CA PRO A 100 -12.29 -30.84 -6.39
C PRO A 100 -12.78 -30.45 -4.98
N LEU A 101 -11.84 -30.03 -4.16
CA LEU A 101 -12.14 -29.40 -2.88
C LEU A 101 -12.76 -28.02 -3.14
N LEU A 102 -13.96 -27.79 -2.63
CA LEU A 102 -14.68 -26.54 -2.79
C LEU A 102 -14.55 -25.69 -1.52
N LEU A 103 -14.16 -24.44 -1.71
CA LEU A 103 -14.07 -23.41 -0.67
C LEU A 103 -15.27 -22.48 -0.78
N SER A 104 -15.95 -22.21 0.31
CA SER A 104 -16.93 -21.13 0.39
C SER A 104 -16.38 -20.01 1.27
N TYR A 105 -16.53 -18.75 0.85
CA TYR A 105 -15.99 -17.60 1.57
C TYR A 105 -16.69 -16.29 1.16
N GLU A 106 -16.66 -15.31 2.06
CA GLU A 106 -17.07 -13.95 1.77
C GLU A 106 -15.94 -13.14 1.14
N TRP A 107 -16.30 -12.25 0.21
CA TRP A 107 -15.36 -11.36 -0.45
C TRP A 107 -15.18 -10.08 0.35
N VAL A 108 -13.97 -9.80 0.79
CA VAL A 108 -13.62 -8.55 1.48
C VAL A 108 -12.95 -7.56 0.52
N ASP A 109 -12.12 -8.04 -0.39
CA ASP A 109 -11.50 -7.22 -1.43
C ASP A 109 -12.41 -7.12 -2.66
N ALA A 110 -12.78 -5.89 -3.05
CA ALA A 110 -13.69 -5.66 -4.18
C ALA A 110 -13.12 -6.08 -5.54
N ALA A 111 -11.80 -6.06 -5.73
CA ALA A 111 -11.16 -6.50 -6.97
C ALA A 111 -11.07 -8.03 -7.03
N ALA A 112 -10.69 -8.68 -5.94
CA ALA A 112 -10.71 -10.12 -5.81
C ALA A 112 -12.14 -10.66 -5.89
N ALA A 113 -13.11 -9.96 -5.29
CA ALA A 113 -14.54 -10.27 -5.39
C ALA A 113 -15.06 -10.27 -6.82
N ARG A 114 -14.68 -9.30 -7.63
CA ARG A 114 -15.08 -9.24 -9.06
C ARG A 114 -14.51 -10.42 -9.82
N ARG A 115 -13.20 -10.67 -9.74
CA ARG A 115 -12.54 -11.81 -10.42
C ARG A 115 -13.15 -13.14 -9.99
N GLY A 116 -13.37 -13.32 -8.70
CA GLY A 116 -13.98 -14.54 -8.18
C GLY A 116 -15.41 -14.75 -8.65
N ARG A 117 -16.24 -13.70 -8.72
CA ARG A 117 -17.61 -13.81 -9.26
C ARG A 117 -17.62 -14.15 -10.75
N GLU A 118 -16.70 -13.61 -11.54
CA GLU A 118 -16.55 -13.96 -12.96
C GLU A 118 -16.19 -15.43 -13.13
N LEU A 119 -15.28 -15.95 -12.29
CA LEU A 119 -14.91 -17.37 -12.31
C LEU A 119 -16.07 -18.29 -11.89
N VAL A 120 -16.85 -17.88 -10.90
CA VAL A 120 -18.01 -18.67 -10.40
C VAL A 120 -19.21 -18.58 -11.34
N ALA A 121 -19.47 -17.42 -11.94
CA ALA A 121 -20.59 -17.21 -12.87
C ALA A 121 -20.46 -18.00 -14.17
N GLY A 122 -19.24 -18.35 -14.60
CA GLY A 122 -18.99 -19.21 -15.77
C GLY A 122 -19.24 -20.70 -15.52
N ARG A 123 -19.58 -21.10 -14.29
CA ARG A 123 -19.88 -22.47 -13.89
C ARG A 123 -21.22 -22.50 -13.14
N GLU A 124 -22.23 -23.10 -13.69
CA GLU A 124 -23.56 -23.28 -13.07
C GLU A 124 -23.49 -24.05 -11.74
N MET A 125 -22.66 -23.65 -10.77
CA MET A 125 -22.47 -24.43 -9.55
C MET A 125 -22.43 -23.61 -8.28
N GLU A 126 -23.19 -24.14 -7.30
CA GLU A 126 -23.09 -23.94 -5.86
C GLU A 126 -21.99 -22.96 -5.37
N ARG A 127 -22.32 -22.15 -4.39
CA ARG A 127 -21.51 -21.17 -3.68
C ARG A 127 -20.12 -21.67 -3.22
N GLY A 128 -19.30 -22.19 -4.14
CA GLY A 128 -17.98 -22.71 -3.83
C GLY A 128 -17.00 -22.55 -5.00
N MET A 129 -15.74 -22.39 -4.68
CA MET A 129 -14.65 -22.22 -5.64
C MET A 129 -13.63 -23.35 -5.45
N SER A 130 -13.04 -23.84 -6.53
CA SER A 130 -11.94 -24.81 -6.42
C SER A 130 -10.69 -24.15 -5.84
N VAL A 131 -9.80 -24.95 -5.27
CA VAL A 131 -8.50 -24.44 -4.76
C VAL A 131 -7.69 -23.76 -5.86
N ALA A 132 -7.73 -24.28 -7.08
CA ALA A 132 -7.01 -23.67 -8.22
C ALA A 132 -7.58 -22.30 -8.59
N ASP A 133 -8.92 -22.18 -8.66
CA ASP A 133 -9.57 -20.91 -8.93
C ASP A 133 -9.35 -19.91 -7.78
N PHE A 134 -9.30 -20.40 -6.53
CA PHE A 134 -8.96 -19.59 -5.37
C PHE A 134 -7.55 -19.00 -5.48
N LEU A 135 -6.56 -19.80 -5.83
CA LEU A 135 -5.18 -19.32 -6.03
C LEU A 135 -5.09 -18.28 -7.15
N ALA A 136 -5.87 -18.45 -8.22
CA ALA A 136 -5.89 -17.52 -9.35
C ALA A 136 -6.46 -16.14 -9.02
N VAL A 137 -7.28 -16.01 -7.97
CA VAL A 137 -7.86 -14.73 -7.54
C VAL A 137 -7.13 -14.11 -6.36
N LEU A 138 -6.14 -14.77 -5.78
CA LEU A 138 -5.36 -14.17 -4.71
C LEU A 138 -4.56 -12.98 -5.22
N PRO A 139 -4.51 -11.89 -4.45
CA PRO A 139 -3.59 -10.82 -4.75
C PRO A 139 -2.15 -11.36 -4.76
N PRO A 140 -1.25 -10.83 -5.60
CA PRO A 140 0.16 -11.22 -5.56
C PRO A 140 0.71 -11.06 -4.14
N LEU A 141 1.75 -11.82 -3.82
CA LEU A 141 2.48 -11.63 -2.56
C LEU A 141 2.89 -10.17 -2.46
N PRO A 142 2.74 -9.55 -1.27
CA PRO A 142 3.35 -8.26 -1.02
C PRO A 142 4.83 -8.34 -1.37
N ASP A 143 5.28 -7.41 -2.17
CA ASP A 143 6.71 -7.22 -2.43
C ASP A 143 7.14 -5.96 -1.67
N PRO A 144 7.64 -6.11 -0.43
CA PRO A 144 7.98 -4.97 0.42
C PRO A 144 9.02 -4.06 -0.24
N ARG A 145 9.91 -4.64 -1.06
CA ARG A 145 10.92 -3.89 -1.79
C ARG A 145 10.28 -3.04 -2.89
N ARG A 146 9.40 -3.62 -3.70
CA ARG A 146 8.64 -2.89 -4.72
C ARG A 146 7.79 -1.79 -4.07
N ASP A 147 7.08 -2.12 -2.99
CA ASP A 147 6.22 -1.17 -2.28
C ASP A 147 7.05 0.00 -1.69
N ALA A 148 8.29 -0.26 -1.24
CA ALA A 148 9.23 0.77 -0.81
C ALA A 148 9.65 1.70 -1.97
N HIS A 149 9.95 1.13 -3.14
CA HIS A 149 10.28 1.91 -4.34
C HIS A 149 9.10 2.77 -4.81
N GLU A 150 7.89 2.21 -4.82
CA GLU A 150 6.66 2.91 -5.19
C GLU A 150 6.38 4.09 -4.23
N ARG A 151 6.54 3.88 -2.92
CA ARG A 151 6.39 4.93 -1.89
C ARG A 151 7.34 6.10 -2.10
N VAL A 152 8.63 5.82 -2.31
CA VAL A 152 9.60 6.88 -2.57
C VAL A 152 9.35 7.58 -3.91
N ALA A 153 8.91 6.84 -4.92
CA ALA A 153 8.49 7.42 -6.20
C ALA A 153 7.30 8.37 -6.04
N GLU A 154 6.33 8.03 -5.20
CA GLU A 154 5.20 8.90 -4.85
C GLU A 154 5.66 10.16 -4.11
N VAL A 155 6.52 10.03 -3.09
CA VAL A 155 7.12 11.19 -2.39
C VAL A 155 7.81 12.12 -3.39
N ARG A 156 8.65 11.58 -4.28
CA ARG A 156 9.33 12.38 -5.31
C ARG A 156 8.36 13.06 -6.27
N ALA A 157 7.27 12.38 -6.64
CA ALA A 157 6.25 12.95 -7.50
C ALA A 157 5.48 14.09 -6.80
N VAL A 158 5.14 13.92 -5.52
CA VAL A 158 4.50 14.97 -4.70
C VAL A 158 5.43 16.16 -4.54
N TYR A 159 6.67 15.93 -4.13
CA TYR A 159 7.69 16.98 -3.98
C TYR A 159 7.93 17.71 -5.31
N GLY A 160 8.01 16.98 -6.41
CA GLY A 160 8.16 17.57 -7.76
C GLY A 160 6.98 18.46 -8.16
N ARG A 161 5.75 18.07 -7.82
CA ARG A 161 4.56 18.93 -8.02
C ARG A 161 4.61 20.20 -7.18
N MET A 162 5.03 20.10 -5.92
CA MET A 162 5.20 21.25 -5.03
C MET A 162 6.30 22.19 -5.53
N LEU A 163 7.41 21.64 -6.03
CA LEU A 163 8.51 22.41 -6.62
C LEU A 163 8.08 23.15 -7.89
N ALA A 164 7.18 22.56 -8.69
CA ALA A 164 6.63 23.15 -9.90
C ALA A 164 5.52 24.18 -9.63
N ASP A 165 4.84 24.11 -8.48
CA ASP A 165 3.83 25.09 -8.09
C ASP A 165 4.50 26.34 -7.50
N VAL A 166 4.61 27.37 -8.33
CA VAL A 166 5.27 28.63 -7.97
C VAL A 166 4.64 29.29 -6.75
N ALA A 167 3.31 29.27 -6.64
CA ALA A 167 2.61 29.86 -5.49
C ALA A 167 2.93 29.10 -4.20
N TYR A 168 2.83 27.77 -4.24
CA TYR A 168 3.15 26.90 -3.13
C TYR A 168 4.62 27.10 -2.69
N ARG A 169 5.54 27.12 -3.65
CA ARG A 169 6.98 27.29 -3.39
C ARG A 169 7.31 28.62 -2.74
N ILE A 170 6.60 29.70 -3.09
CA ILE A 170 6.77 31.00 -2.44
C ILE A 170 6.23 30.96 -1.00
N GLU A 171 5.06 30.39 -0.80
CA GLU A 171 4.39 30.37 0.49
C GLU A 171 5.04 29.43 1.50
N ASN A 172 5.61 28.32 1.03
CA ASN A 172 6.24 27.30 1.85
C ASN A 172 7.75 27.20 1.55
N ALA A 173 8.41 28.33 1.46
CA ALA A 173 9.81 28.44 1.04
C ALA A 173 10.77 27.64 1.93
N ALA A 174 10.42 27.39 3.19
CA ALA A 174 11.21 26.58 4.11
C ALA A 174 11.43 25.15 3.62
N LEU A 175 10.50 24.56 2.82
CA LEU A 175 10.65 23.23 2.23
C LEU A 175 11.75 23.17 1.15
N PHE A 176 12.18 24.30 0.62
CA PHE A 176 13.13 24.41 -0.49
C PHE A 176 14.42 25.15 -0.07
N ASP A 177 14.56 25.42 1.23
CA ASP A 177 15.74 26.04 1.83
C ASP A 177 16.56 24.98 2.58
N SER A 178 17.70 24.58 2.01
CA SER A 178 18.64 23.64 2.63
C SER A 178 19.26 24.17 3.95
N GLY A 179 19.10 25.44 4.27
CA GLY A 179 19.44 26.03 5.57
C GLY A 179 18.50 25.55 6.69
N VAL A 180 17.30 25.08 6.36
CA VAL A 180 16.33 24.56 7.33
C VAL A 180 16.65 23.11 7.65
N GLU A 181 16.73 22.79 8.94
CA GLU A 181 17.14 21.46 9.42
C GLU A 181 16.24 20.32 8.91
N THR A 182 14.92 20.52 8.89
CA THR A 182 13.97 19.51 8.40
C THR A 182 14.16 19.25 6.91
N THR A 183 14.39 20.26 6.12
CA THR A 183 14.66 20.17 4.67
C THR A 183 16.00 19.49 4.40
N ARG A 184 17.06 19.84 5.15
CA ARG A 184 18.36 19.19 5.02
C ARG A 184 18.29 17.69 5.35
N ARG A 185 17.49 17.29 6.34
CA ARG A 185 17.24 15.86 6.64
C ARG A 185 16.54 15.13 5.48
N LEU A 186 15.57 15.77 4.86
CA LEU A 186 14.91 15.24 3.67
C LEU A 186 15.90 15.08 2.51
N GLU A 187 16.70 16.08 2.23
CA GLU A 187 17.72 16.03 1.17
C GLU A 187 18.73 14.90 1.43
N THR A 188 19.16 14.73 2.69
CA THR A 188 20.04 13.63 3.09
C THR A 188 19.36 12.27 2.88
N ALA A 189 18.11 12.12 3.29
CA ALA A 189 17.37 10.87 3.10
C ALA A 189 17.19 10.53 1.61
N LEU A 190 16.89 11.52 0.76
CA LEU A 190 16.79 11.35 -0.69
C LEU A 190 18.14 10.99 -1.33
N ALA A 191 19.24 11.54 -0.84
CA ALA A 191 20.59 11.17 -1.28
C ALA A 191 20.91 9.73 -0.90
N MET A 192 20.67 9.34 0.37
CA MET A 192 20.87 7.93 0.81
C MET A 192 20.00 6.95 0.04
N TRP A 193 18.79 7.34 -0.35
CA TRP A 193 17.93 6.51 -1.22
C TRP A 193 18.51 6.35 -2.62
N SER A 194 19.19 7.35 -3.14
CA SER A 194 19.80 7.28 -4.48
C SER A 194 20.96 6.27 -4.56
N ASP A 195 21.50 5.87 -3.41
CA ASP A 195 22.54 4.84 -3.30
C ASP A 195 21.97 3.41 -3.19
N VAL A 196 20.64 3.24 -3.24
CA VAL A 196 19.99 1.91 -3.25
C VAL A 196 20.22 1.24 -4.60
N ILE A 197 20.88 0.07 -4.56
CA ILE A 197 21.18 -0.76 -5.72
C ILE A 197 20.45 -2.11 -5.61
N PRO A 198 20.35 -2.91 -6.68
CA PRO A 198 19.64 -4.20 -6.64
C PRO A 198 20.13 -5.17 -5.57
N THR A 199 21.41 -5.07 -5.18
CA THR A 199 22.03 -5.93 -4.14
C THR A 199 21.91 -5.37 -2.72
N THR A 200 21.31 -4.19 -2.52
CA THR A 200 21.05 -3.65 -1.18
C THR A 200 20.09 -4.59 -0.44
N PRO A 201 20.38 -4.99 0.82
CA PRO A 201 19.48 -5.83 1.61
C PRO A 201 18.07 -5.21 1.76
N ASP A 202 17.04 -6.05 1.79
CA ASP A 202 15.64 -5.57 1.80
C ASP A 202 15.30 -4.77 3.06
N ASP A 203 15.82 -5.15 4.22
CA ASP A 203 15.65 -4.39 5.47
C ASP A 203 16.23 -2.97 5.37
N GLU A 204 17.37 -2.83 4.69
CA GLU A 204 17.98 -1.53 4.43
C GLU A 204 17.14 -0.70 3.45
N VAL A 205 16.62 -1.32 2.38
CA VAL A 205 15.72 -0.66 1.42
C VAL A 205 14.47 -0.14 2.13
N LEU A 206 13.84 -0.97 2.95
CA LEU A 206 12.63 -0.59 3.72
C LEU A 206 12.93 0.55 4.69
N ARG A 207 14.06 0.48 5.40
CA ARG A 207 14.48 1.52 6.35
C ARG A 207 14.71 2.86 5.66
N ARG A 208 15.41 2.88 4.52
CA ARG A 208 15.67 4.11 3.75
C ARG A 208 14.39 4.69 3.17
N ALA A 209 13.49 3.86 2.67
CA ALA A 209 12.18 4.32 2.18
C ALA A 209 11.36 4.99 3.30
N ALA A 210 11.29 4.35 4.47
CA ALA A 210 10.61 4.91 5.63
C ALA A 210 11.26 6.24 6.10
N MET A 211 12.58 6.37 6.00
CA MET A 211 13.28 7.61 6.33
C MET A 211 12.90 8.73 5.35
N VAL A 212 12.83 8.47 4.05
CA VAL A 212 12.39 9.45 3.03
C VAL A 212 10.97 9.91 3.33
N ASP A 213 10.05 9.00 3.59
CA ASP A 213 8.65 9.28 3.88
C ASP A 213 8.50 10.18 5.13
N LEU A 214 9.09 9.74 6.25
CA LEU A 214 9.04 10.47 7.51
C LEU A 214 9.67 11.89 7.41
N THR A 215 10.84 11.99 6.78
CA THR A 215 11.53 13.29 6.65
C THR A 215 10.79 14.22 5.71
N PHE A 216 10.16 13.70 4.66
CA PHE A 216 9.31 14.48 3.76
C PHE A 216 8.10 15.07 4.48
N ASP A 217 7.34 14.20 5.19
CA ASP A 217 6.17 14.66 5.95
C ASP A 217 6.55 15.69 7.02
N THR A 218 7.68 15.48 7.71
CA THR A 218 8.19 16.41 8.71
C THR A 218 8.58 17.75 8.09
N ALA A 219 9.32 17.74 6.98
CA ALA A 219 9.76 18.96 6.31
C ALA A 219 8.57 19.74 5.73
N ARG A 220 7.62 19.03 5.14
CA ARG A 220 6.40 19.61 4.60
C ARG A 220 5.55 20.25 5.71
N ALA A 221 5.25 19.51 6.77
CA ALA A 221 4.45 20.02 7.89
C ALA A 221 5.10 21.24 8.55
N HIS A 222 6.43 21.22 8.71
CA HIS A 222 7.18 22.38 9.20
C HIS A 222 7.02 23.58 8.27
N ALA A 223 7.24 23.40 6.97
CA ALA A 223 7.16 24.49 6.00
C ALA A 223 5.74 25.09 5.92
N GLU A 224 4.69 24.24 5.90
CA GLU A 224 3.30 24.68 5.89
C GLU A 224 2.92 25.42 7.20
N THR A 225 3.49 25.03 8.33
CA THR A 225 3.27 25.71 9.61
C THR A 225 3.94 27.07 9.65
N VAL A 226 5.19 27.15 9.22
CA VAL A 226 5.97 28.41 9.24
C VAL A 226 5.49 29.36 8.14
N GLY A 227 5.16 28.83 6.97
CA GLY A 227 4.67 29.57 5.82
C GLY A 227 5.58 30.76 5.47
N LEU A 228 4.97 31.91 5.18
CA LEU A 228 5.68 33.15 4.86
C LEU A 228 6.51 33.71 6.03
N ALA A 229 6.30 33.23 7.28
CA ALA A 229 7.12 33.70 8.41
C ALA A 229 8.58 33.27 8.29
N HIS A 230 8.88 32.25 7.46
CA HIS A 230 10.26 31.90 7.11
C HIS A 230 11.03 33.02 6.40
N LEU A 231 10.32 33.85 5.65
CA LEU A 231 10.94 34.97 4.93
C LEU A 231 11.26 36.18 5.87
N PRO A 232 12.28 36.98 5.56
CA PRO A 232 12.51 38.24 6.22
C PRO A 232 11.23 39.10 6.23
N GLU A 233 10.96 39.79 7.34
CA GLU A 233 9.70 40.53 7.53
C GLU A 233 9.40 41.49 6.37
N GLN A 234 10.40 42.25 5.92
CA GLN A 234 10.26 43.16 4.79
C GLN A 234 9.98 42.51 3.44
N ALA A 235 10.19 41.19 3.33
CA ALA A 235 9.93 40.42 2.11
C ALA A 235 8.51 39.81 2.06
N ARG A 236 7.86 39.58 3.22
CA ARG A 236 6.62 38.80 3.35
C ARG A 236 5.48 39.36 2.52
N ASP A 237 5.24 40.66 2.54
CA ASP A 237 4.14 41.27 1.77
C ASP A 237 4.38 41.22 0.26
N ARG A 238 5.63 41.36 -0.17
CA ARG A 238 6.00 41.20 -1.58
C ARG A 238 5.83 39.71 -2.01
N ALA A 239 6.27 38.77 -1.19
CA ALA A 239 6.13 37.37 -1.44
C ALA A 239 4.63 36.95 -1.52
N ARG A 240 3.77 37.45 -0.63
CA ARG A 240 2.33 37.22 -0.67
C ARG A 240 1.72 37.73 -1.99
N ARG A 241 2.13 38.90 -2.44
CA ARG A 241 1.68 39.44 -3.75
C ARG A 241 2.19 38.60 -4.92
N ALA A 242 3.44 38.10 -4.87
CA ALA A 242 3.97 37.19 -5.89
C ALA A 242 3.21 35.86 -5.95
N ALA A 243 2.92 35.25 -4.80
CA ALA A 243 2.11 34.03 -4.74
C ALA A 243 0.70 34.23 -5.28
N SER A 244 0.04 35.34 -4.96
CA SER A 244 -1.27 35.69 -5.51
C SER A 244 -1.21 35.89 -7.02
N ALA A 245 -0.21 36.57 -7.56
CA ALA A 245 -0.02 36.72 -8.99
C ALA A 245 0.27 35.39 -9.69
N ALA A 246 1.02 34.47 -9.05
CA ALA A 246 1.25 33.12 -9.58
C ALA A 246 -0.03 32.30 -9.67
N ARG A 247 -0.93 32.40 -8.69
CA ARG A 247 -2.27 31.77 -8.77
C ARG A 247 -3.11 32.37 -9.89
N LEU A 248 -3.10 33.69 -10.06
CA LEU A 248 -3.79 34.36 -11.16
C LEU A 248 -3.26 33.89 -12.51
N ALA A 249 -1.93 33.79 -12.68
CA ALA A 249 -1.33 33.28 -13.91
C ALA A 249 -1.79 31.85 -14.24
N ARG A 250 -1.95 31.00 -13.20
CA ARG A 250 -2.42 29.61 -13.38
C ARG A 250 -3.91 29.52 -13.72
N ALA A 251 -4.72 30.44 -13.19
CA ALA A 251 -6.17 30.49 -13.41
C ALA A 251 -6.58 31.36 -14.63
N ALA A 252 -5.63 32.05 -15.26
CA ALA A 252 -5.91 33.00 -16.35
C ALA A 252 -6.61 32.33 -17.52
N ALA A 253 -7.70 32.95 -17.97
CA ALA A 253 -8.51 32.51 -19.10
C ALA A 253 -7.84 32.82 -20.44
N THR A 254 -7.09 33.92 -20.51
CA THR A 254 -6.42 34.40 -21.73
C THR A 254 -4.90 34.37 -21.59
N GLU A 255 -4.21 34.24 -22.71
CA GLU A 255 -2.73 34.28 -22.74
C GLU A 255 -2.18 35.66 -22.30
N ALA A 256 -2.89 36.74 -22.64
CA ALA A 256 -2.53 38.09 -22.26
C ALA A 256 -2.57 38.28 -20.72
N GLU A 257 -3.64 37.81 -20.07
CA GLU A 257 -3.74 37.83 -18.59
C GLU A 257 -2.65 37.00 -17.94
N ARG A 258 -2.41 35.80 -18.49
CA ARG A 258 -1.34 34.91 -18.01
C ARG A 258 0.01 35.57 -18.10
N ALA A 259 0.35 36.16 -19.25
CA ALA A 259 1.64 36.81 -19.47
C ALA A 259 1.81 38.02 -18.52
N ALA A 260 0.80 38.84 -18.33
CA ALA A 260 0.84 39.98 -17.43
C ALA A 260 1.06 39.54 -15.95
N ALA A 261 0.35 38.49 -15.50
CA ALA A 261 0.52 37.95 -14.17
C ALA A 261 1.91 37.31 -13.97
N GLN A 262 2.42 36.58 -14.97
CA GLN A 262 3.77 36.02 -14.97
C GLN A 262 4.86 37.12 -14.86
N GLU A 263 4.75 38.17 -15.65
CA GLU A 263 5.66 39.32 -15.60
C GLU A 263 5.69 39.96 -14.20
N GLN A 264 4.52 40.06 -13.56
CA GLN A 264 4.43 40.56 -12.20
C GLN A 264 5.16 39.66 -11.21
N VAL A 265 5.00 38.32 -11.30
CA VAL A 265 5.73 37.35 -10.46
C VAL A 265 7.24 37.51 -10.65
N VAL A 266 7.71 37.52 -11.89
CA VAL A 266 9.15 37.69 -12.23
C VAL A 266 9.71 38.96 -11.60
N ARG A 267 9.03 40.06 -11.78
CA ARG A 267 9.45 41.39 -11.26
C ARG A 267 9.59 41.39 -9.72
N ILE A 268 8.60 40.79 -9.03
CA ILE A 268 8.63 40.71 -7.57
C ILE A 268 9.76 39.78 -7.11
N LEU A 269 9.90 38.60 -7.67
CA LEU A 269 10.91 37.61 -7.28
C LEU A 269 12.33 38.17 -7.49
N ARG A 270 12.59 38.87 -8.60
CA ARG A 270 13.88 39.56 -8.81
C ARG A 270 14.17 40.59 -7.73
N SER A 271 13.14 41.29 -7.23
CA SER A 271 13.32 42.27 -6.16
C SER A 271 13.56 41.63 -4.77
N LEU A 272 13.21 40.35 -4.60
CA LEU A 272 13.44 39.64 -3.34
C LEU A 272 14.82 38.99 -3.26
N ALA A 273 15.36 38.53 -4.38
CA ALA A 273 16.71 37.94 -4.53
C ALA A 273 17.04 36.85 -3.48
N LEU A 274 16.08 36.02 -3.12
CA LEU A 274 16.25 34.93 -2.15
C LEU A 274 16.46 33.61 -2.89
N HIS A 275 17.55 32.91 -2.65
CA HIS A 275 18.01 31.73 -3.41
C HIS A 275 17.07 30.51 -3.34
N TYR A 276 16.31 30.38 -2.26
CA TYR A 276 15.35 29.32 -2.05
C TYR A 276 13.96 29.58 -2.68
N LEU A 277 13.73 30.81 -3.18
CA LEU A 277 12.54 31.13 -3.96
C LEU A 277 12.70 30.64 -5.42
N PRO A 278 11.58 30.54 -6.17
CA PRO A 278 11.65 30.20 -7.59
C PRO A 278 12.56 31.14 -8.37
N ASP A 279 13.41 30.56 -9.22
CA ASP A 279 14.28 31.33 -10.11
C ASP A 279 13.43 32.11 -11.14
N PRO A 280 13.47 33.45 -11.12
CA PRO A 280 12.65 34.28 -11.98
C PRO A 280 12.89 34.03 -13.49
N ASP A 281 14.09 33.59 -13.87
CA ASP A 281 14.45 33.36 -15.27
C ASP A 281 13.95 32.01 -15.81
N ARG A 282 13.52 31.10 -14.92
CA ARG A 282 12.98 29.78 -15.26
C ARG A 282 11.45 29.67 -15.15
N LEU A 283 10.78 30.71 -14.65
CA LEU A 283 9.34 30.72 -14.37
C LEU A 283 8.43 30.48 -15.58
N PRO A 284 8.65 31.08 -16.76
CA PRO A 284 7.73 30.93 -17.90
C PRO A 284 7.48 29.47 -18.31
N ARG A 285 8.48 28.59 -18.13
CA ARG A 285 8.37 27.17 -18.43
C ARG A 285 7.61 26.38 -17.33
N ALA A 286 7.70 26.81 -16.08
CA ALA A 286 7.06 26.13 -14.95
C ALA A 286 5.56 26.43 -14.87
N ILE A 287 5.15 27.65 -15.19
CA ILE A 287 3.73 28.07 -15.14
C ILE A 287 2.95 27.57 -16.37
N SER A 288 3.61 27.39 -17.52
CA SER A 288 3.01 26.90 -18.76
C SER A 288 2.70 25.39 -18.79
N ARG A 289 3.24 24.61 -17.86
CA ARG A 289 2.96 23.17 -17.72
C ARG A 289 1.83 22.92 -16.74
N SER A 290 0.60 23.23 -17.13
CA SER A 290 -0.56 22.57 -16.52
C SER A 290 -0.68 21.17 -17.13
N PRO A 291 -0.67 20.08 -16.35
CA PRO A 291 -1.01 18.77 -16.91
C PRO A 291 -2.44 18.87 -17.39
N ALA A 292 -2.64 18.61 -18.70
CA ALA A 292 -3.97 18.49 -19.28
C ALA A 292 -4.73 17.42 -18.47
N SER A 293 -5.81 17.83 -17.80
CA SER A 293 -6.74 16.87 -17.20
C SER A 293 -7.24 15.96 -18.32
N PRO A 294 -7.19 14.62 -18.13
CA PRO A 294 -7.84 13.73 -19.08
C PRO A 294 -9.32 14.09 -19.13
N ARG A 295 -9.82 14.46 -20.31
CA ARG A 295 -11.25 14.66 -20.54
C ARG A 295 -11.97 13.35 -20.22
N PRO A 296 -12.99 13.32 -19.35
CA PRO A 296 -13.83 12.15 -19.20
C PRO A 296 -14.70 12.04 -20.46
N GLY A 297 -14.59 10.94 -21.20
CA GLY A 297 -15.57 10.45 -22.15
C GLY A 297 -15.37 10.93 -23.60
N ALA A 298 -14.86 10.04 -24.44
CA ALA A 298 -15.36 9.78 -25.78
C ALA A 298 -15.49 8.26 -25.92
#